data_3b18765bf7fa16b80e4f9061d310c21d
#
_entry.id   3b18765bf7fa16b80e4f9061d310c21d
#
_cell.length_a   1.000
_cell.length_b   1.000
_cell.length_c   1.000
_cell.angle_alpha   90.00
_cell.angle_beta   90.00
_cell.angle_gamma   90.00
#
_symmetry.space_group_name_H-M   'P 1'
#
loop_
_entity.id
_entity.type
_entity.pdbx_description
1 polymer ?
#
loop_
_entity_poly.entity_id
_entity_poly.type
_entity_poly.pdbx_seq_one_letter_code
_entity_poly.pdbx_strand_id
1 'polypeptide(L)'
;MSAFITVRSMGRADRSFSIEAFLRDRVAGGDFPGAVAVVRERGSAVVAVATGDAVVVPERIAATAETIFDLASLTKPLATALLFLLALERDYVALDQAVASVLPEFDREDKRAITFRQLLTHTSGLPRWVPLYAVAGAPSRAIGAIADLPLAYPAGSRVVYSDPNYIALGFALERIGNATLDALFESEIAGPLDLNSMGYRPDGSFLPRIAASET
;
A
#
# COMPACT_ATOMS: atom_id res chain seq x y z
N MET A 1 11.05 -24.00 -12.74
CA MET A 1 10.25 -25.18 -12.31
C MET A 1 9.02 -24.64 -11.60
N SER A 2 7.87 -24.70 -12.28
CA SER A 2 6.61 -24.15 -11.73
C SER A 2 6.10 -25.11 -10.64
N ALA A 3 6.19 -24.69 -9.37
CA ALA A 3 5.67 -25.47 -8.25
C ALA A 3 4.15 -25.22 -8.14
N PHE A 4 3.37 -26.05 -8.80
CA PHE A 4 1.94 -26.11 -8.56
C PHE A 4 1.70 -26.87 -7.25
N ILE A 5 1.20 -26.20 -6.24
CA ILE A 5 0.78 -26.85 -5.00
C ILE A 5 -0.72 -27.10 -5.10
N THR A 6 -1.08 -28.38 -5.15
CA THR A 6 -2.47 -28.82 -5.16
C THR A 6 -3.11 -28.53 -3.80
N VAL A 7 -4.30 -27.96 -3.81
CA VAL A 7 -5.12 -27.77 -2.61
C VAL A 7 -5.38 -29.12 -1.94
N ARG A 8 -4.90 -29.32 -0.72
CA ARG A 8 -5.40 -30.41 0.13
C ARG A 8 -6.77 -30.02 0.63
N SER A 9 -7.77 -30.84 0.31
CA SER A 9 -9.13 -30.65 0.77
C SER A 9 -9.19 -30.60 2.29
N MET A 10 -9.68 -29.53 2.84
CA MET A 10 -10.12 -29.46 4.24
C MET A 10 -11.36 -30.35 4.38
N GLY A 11 -11.32 -31.28 5.32
CA GLY A 11 -12.35 -32.29 5.49
C GLY A 11 -13.74 -31.74 5.77
N ARG A 12 -14.73 -32.33 5.13
CA ARG A 12 -16.18 -32.30 5.37
C ARG A 12 -16.83 -30.90 5.36
N ALA A 13 -16.96 -30.30 4.19
CA ALA A 13 -18.20 -29.63 3.79
C ALA A 13 -18.36 -29.92 2.31
N ASP A 14 -19.47 -30.51 1.96
CA ASP A 14 -19.90 -30.81 0.61
C ASP A 14 -19.91 -29.52 -0.22
N ARG A 15 -19.17 -29.52 -1.35
CA ARG A 15 -18.80 -28.42 -2.24
C ARG A 15 -17.51 -27.69 -1.80
N SER A 16 -16.39 -28.32 -2.11
CA SER A 16 -15.07 -27.73 -1.94
C SER A 16 -14.98 -26.42 -2.73
N PHE A 17 -15.06 -25.28 -2.01
CA PHE A 17 -14.61 -24.01 -2.55
C PHE A 17 -13.11 -24.15 -2.83
N SER A 18 -12.75 -24.30 -4.11
CA SER A 18 -11.37 -24.30 -4.54
C SER A 18 -11.01 -22.87 -4.92
N ILE A 19 -10.04 -22.26 -4.21
CA ILE A 19 -9.50 -20.94 -4.57
C ILE A 19 -9.04 -20.92 -6.02
N GLU A 20 -8.42 -22.00 -6.48
CA GLU A 20 -7.98 -22.13 -7.87
C GLU A 20 -9.16 -22.09 -8.85
N ALA A 21 -10.20 -22.88 -8.63
CA ALA A 21 -11.38 -22.89 -9.48
C ALA A 21 -12.07 -21.53 -9.49
N PHE A 22 -12.23 -20.90 -8.32
CA PHE A 22 -12.81 -19.57 -8.20
C PHE A 22 -12.04 -18.53 -9.01
N LEU A 23 -10.72 -18.47 -8.86
CA LEU A 23 -9.89 -17.48 -9.58
C LEU A 23 -9.93 -17.73 -11.08
N ARG A 24 -9.87 -18.98 -11.53
CA ARG A 24 -10.00 -19.33 -12.96
C ARG A 24 -11.34 -18.88 -13.54
N ASP A 25 -12.43 -19.12 -12.81
CA ASP A 25 -13.77 -18.69 -13.24
C ASP A 25 -13.87 -17.17 -13.35
N ARG A 26 -13.24 -16.40 -12.44
CA ARG A 26 -13.23 -14.92 -12.50
C ARG A 26 -12.41 -14.42 -13.67
N VAL A 27 -11.23 -15.00 -13.92
CA VAL A 27 -10.41 -14.69 -15.11
C VAL A 27 -11.17 -15.02 -16.40
N ALA A 28 -11.79 -16.21 -16.47
CA ALA A 28 -12.59 -16.61 -17.63
C ALA A 28 -13.81 -15.71 -17.83
N GLY A 29 -14.39 -15.19 -16.75
CA GLY A 29 -15.50 -14.23 -16.77
C GLY A 29 -15.09 -12.79 -17.12
N GLY A 30 -13.77 -12.50 -17.20
CA GLY A 30 -13.25 -11.16 -17.52
C GLY A 30 -13.27 -10.18 -16.36
N ASP A 31 -13.39 -10.64 -15.12
CA ASP A 31 -13.40 -9.76 -13.94
C ASP A 31 -12.03 -9.11 -13.71
N PHE A 32 -10.96 -9.80 -14.05
CA PHE A 32 -9.57 -9.33 -14.07
C PHE A 32 -8.72 -10.21 -15.01
N PRO A 33 -7.60 -9.68 -15.56
CA PRO A 33 -6.82 -10.40 -16.56
C PRO A 33 -6.05 -11.59 -15.96
N GLY A 34 -5.60 -11.49 -14.73
CA GLY A 34 -4.85 -12.54 -14.05
C GLY A 34 -4.82 -12.35 -12.54
N ALA A 35 -4.44 -13.40 -11.83
CA ALA A 35 -4.33 -13.38 -10.37
C ALA A 35 -3.26 -14.35 -9.86
N VAL A 36 -2.67 -13.99 -8.72
CA VAL A 36 -1.82 -14.87 -7.92
C VAL A 36 -2.38 -14.91 -6.51
N ALA A 37 -2.54 -16.10 -5.96
CA ALA A 37 -2.97 -16.30 -4.58
C ALA A 37 -2.02 -17.27 -3.87
N VAL A 38 -1.59 -16.89 -2.67
CA VAL A 38 -0.82 -17.75 -1.77
C VAL A 38 -1.52 -17.76 -0.42
N VAL A 39 -1.88 -18.94 0.04
CA VAL A 39 -2.43 -19.14 1.38
C VAL A 39 -1.42 -19.93 2.21
N ARG A 40 -1.13 -19.44 3.41
CA ARG A 40 -0.25 -20.12 4.36
C ARG A 40 -1.02 -20.50 5.61
N GLU A 41 -0.75 -21.68 6.11
CA GLU A 41 -1.22 -22.15 7.41
C GLU A 41 -0.02 -22.59 8.24
N ARG A 42 0.13 -22.03 9.45
CA ARG A 42 1.22 -22.35 10.38
C ARG A 42 2.63 -22.31 9.72
N GLY A 43 2.84 -21.32 8.85
CA GLY A 43 4.11 -21.11 8.14
C GLY A 43 4.29 -21.95 6.87
N SER A 44 3.46 -22.96 6.61
CA SER A 44 3.49 -23.73 5.38
C SER A 44 2.52 -23.20 4.34
N ALA A 45 2.94 -23.14 3.06
CA ALA A 45 2.02 -22.83 1.97
C ALA A 45 1.08 -24.01 1.75
N VAL A 46 -0.23 -23.77 1.84
CA VAL A 46 -1.27 -24.78 1.59
C VAL A 46 -1.91 -24.59 0.23
N VAL A 47 -1.86 -23.38 -0.32
CA VAL A 47 -2.30 -23.04 -1.67
C VAL A 47 -1.29 -22.08 -2.28
N ALA A 48 -0.89 -22.33 -3.53
CA ALA A 48 -0.22 -21.36 -4.38
C ALA A 48 -0.79 -21.50 -5.79
N VAL A 49 -1.44 -20.47 -6.28
CA VAL A 49 -2.13 -20.48 -7.58
C VAL A 49 -1.73 -19.22 -8.34
N ALA A 50 -1.41 -19.40 -9.61
CA ALA A 50 -1.32 -18.32 -10.58
C ALA A 50 -2.21 -18.67 -11.76
N THR A 51 -2.99 -17.72 -12.25
CA THR A 51 -3.93 -17.95 -13.38
C THR A 51 -4.10 -16.67 -14.19
N GLY A 52 -4.39 -16.84 -15.49
CA GLY A 52 -4.55 -15.72 -16.42
C GLY A 52 -3.24 -15.05 -16.81
N ASP A 53 -3.30 -13.79 -17.19
CA ASP A 53 -2.21 -13.02 -17.73
C ASP A 53 -1.77 -11.90 -16.77
N ALA A 54 -0.47 -11.72 -16.61
CA ALA A 54 0.12 -10.56 -15.94
C ALA A 54 0.08 -9.32 -16.86
N VAL A 55 0.16 -9.53 -18.17
CA VAL A 55 0.08 -8.47 -19.21
C VAL A 55 -0.79 -8.99 -20.33
N VAL A 56 -1.71 -8.15 -20.82
CA VAL A 56 -2.59 -8.47 -21.95
C VAL A 56 -2.16 -7.76 -23.23
N VAL A 57 -1.63 -6.54 -23.10
CA VAL A 57 -1.23 -5.67 -24.21
C VAL A 57 0.18 -5.12 -23.94
N PRO A 58 1.09 -5.03 -24.93
CA PRO A 58 0.92 -5.39 -26.36
C PRO A 58 0.98 -6.90 -26.63
N GLU A 59 1.65 -7.67 -25.77
CA GLU A 59 1.79 -9.12 -25.87
C GLU A 59 1.36 -9.77 -24.57
N ARG A 60 0.68 -10.94 -24.68
CA ARG A 60 0.24 -11.66 -23.49
C ARG A 60 1.42 -12.29 -22.76
N ILE A 61 1.52 -11.99 -21.47
CA ILE A 61 2.48 -12.60 -20.54
C ILE A 61 1.68 -13.27 -19.45
N ALA A 62 1.79 -14.59 -19.32
CA ALA A 62 1.07 -15.35 -18.30
C ALA A 62 1.48 -14.92 -16.88
N ALA A 63 0.51 -14.85 -15.98
CA ALA A 63 0.78 -14.67 -14.56
C ALA A 63 1.45 -15.93 -13.98
N THR A 64 2.46 -15.72 -13.14
CA THR A 64 3.21 -16.78 -12.44
C THR A 64 3.29 -16.46 -10.94
N ALA A 65 3.78 -17.40 -10.14
CA ALA A 65 4.03 -17.15 -8.71
C ALA A 65 5.06 -16.05 -8.46
N GLU A 66 5.90 -15.74 -9.44
CA GLU A 66 6.95 -14.72 -9.40
C GLU A 66 6.49 -13.37 -9.97
N THR A 67 5.22 -13.26 -10.41
CA THR A 67 4.66 -12.00 -10.91
C THR A 67 4.64 -10.96 -9.81
N ILE A 68 5.13 -9.77 -10.14
CA ILE A 68 5.19 -8.62 -9.25
C ILE A 68 3.99 -7.71 -9.54
N PHE A 69 3.24 -7.37 -8.51
CA PHE A 69 2.05 -6.52 -8.60
C PHE A 69 2.29 -5.17 -7.96
N ASP A 70 1.75 -4.10 -8.55
CA ASP A 70 1.60 -2.84 -7.85
C ASP A 70 0.64 -3.03 -6.67
N LEU A 71 1.12 -2.76 -5.48
CA LEU A 71 0.34 -2.90 -4.25
C LEU A 71 -0.65 -1.75 -4.04
N ALA A 72 -0.52 -0.68 -4.82
CA ALA A 72 -1.38 0.49 -4.74
C ALA A 72 -1.60 0.91 -3.26
N SER A 73 -2.85 1.00 -2.81
CA SER A 73 -3.16 1.43 -1.44
C SER A 73 -2.76 0.44 -0.33
N LEU A 74 -2.38 -0.80 -0.65
CA LEU A 74 -1.75 -1.67 0.34
C LEU A 74 -0.38 -1.14 0.81
N THR A 75 0.23 -0.22 0.07
CA THR A 75 1.39 0.57 0.53
C THR A 75 1.13 1.26 1.87
N LYS A 76 -0.10 1.70 2.13
CA LYS A 76 -0.47 2.37 3.37
C LYS A 76 -0.23 1.47 4.61
N PRO A 77 -0.83 0.28 4.73
CA PRO A 77 -0.60 -0.59 5.88
C PRO A 77 0.77 -1.28 5.84
N LEU A 78 1.29 -1.66 4.66
CA LEU A 78 2.50 -2.48 4.56
C LEU A 78 3.81 -1.68 4.64
N ALA A 79 3.79 -0.38 4.32
CA ALA A 79 4.96 0.47 4.42
C ALA A 79 4.73 1.63 5.40
N THR A 80 3.86 2.58 5.05
CA THR A 80 3.72 3.84 5.81
C THR A 80 3.30 3.61 7.26
N ALA A 81 2.27 2.78 7.49
CA ALA A 81 1.81 2.51 8.86
C ALA A 81 2.84 1.71 9.66
N LEU A 82 3.52 0.73 9.06
CA LEU A 82 4.56 -0.04 9.75
C LEU A 82 5.75 0.86 10.13
N LEU A 83 6.23 1.70 9.23
CA LEU A 83 7.28 2.67 9.53
C LEU A 83 6.86 3.63 10.64
N PHE A 84 5.59 4.05 10.65
CA PHE A 84 5.07 4.90 11.70
C PHE A 84 5.02 4.18 13.05
N LEU A 85 4.64 2.89 13.07
CA LEU A 85 4.65 2.07 14.29
C LEU A 85 6.08 1.90 14.84
N LEU A 86 7.09 1.73 13.97
CA LEU A 86 8.49 1.71 14.39
C LEU A 86 8.94 3.06 14.96
N ALA A 87 8.49 4.18 14.37
CA ALA A 87 8.78 5.51 14.92
C ALA A 87 8.13 5.74 16.29
N LEU A 88 6.91 5.19 16.51
CA LEU A 88 6.25 5.18 17.82
C LEU A 88 7.00 4.34 18.84
N GLU A 89 7.42 3.12 18.47
CA GLU A 89 8.16 2.21 19.35
C GLU A 89 9.48 2.82 19.83
N ARG A 90 10.11 3.66 18.99
CA ARG A 90 11.37 4.35 19.30
C ARG A 90 11.18 5.72 19.97
N ASP A 91 9.97 6.09 20.33
CA ASP A 91 9.62 7.40 20.93
C ASP A 91 10.01 8.62 20.06
N TYR A 92 10.15 8.44 18.75
CA TYR A 92 10.41 9.56 17.83
C TYR A 92 9.17 10.44 17.61
N VAL A 93 8.01 9.88 17.85
CA VAL A 93 6.72 10.54 17.67
C VAL A 93 5.67 9.89 18.58
N ALA A 94 4.59 10.62 18.90
CA ALA A 94 3.45 10.09 19.64
C ALA A 94 2.16 10.16 18.80
N LEU A 95 1.22 9.23 19.02
CA LEU A 95 -0.04 9.20 18.26
C LEU A 95 -0.85 10.49 18.39
N ASP A 96 -0.89 11.07 19.59
CA ASP A 96 -1.67 12.27 19.87
C ASP A 96 -0.84 13.57 19.72
N GLN A 97 0.38 13.46 19.24
CA GLN A 97 1.23 14.59 18.86
C GLN A 97 0.62 15.30 17.64
N ALA A 98 0.64 16.62 17.66
CA ALA A 98 0.18 17.42 16.53
C ALA A 98 1.09 17.23 15.31
N VAL A 99 0.51 17.00 14.14
CA VAL A 99 1.23 16.86 12.87
C VAL A 99 2.10 18.09 12.58
N ALA A 100 1.61 19.28 12.95
CA ALA A 100 2.32 20.55 12.78
C ALA A 100 3.70 20.61 13.47
N SER A 101 3.92 19.78 14.49
CA SER A 101 5.23 19.73 15.17
C SER A 101 6.35 19.10 14.31
N VAL A 102 5.97 18.30 13.30
CA VAL A 102 6.90 17.67 12.34
C VAL A 102 6.74 18.29 10.95
N LEU A 103 5.51 18.64 10.58
CA LEU A 103 5.16 19.26 9.31
C LEU A 103 4.65 20.69 9.55
N PRO A 104 5.53 21.71 9.59
CA PRO A 104 5.15 23.11 9.84
C PRO A 104 4.10 23.65 8.86
N GLU A 105 3.98 23.03 7.66
CA GLU A 105 2.94 23.37 6.69
C GLU A 105 1.52 23.19 7.26
N PHE A 106 1.35 22.31 8.26
CA PHE A 106 0.09 22.09 8.99
C PHE A 106 -0.17 23.09 10.11
N ASP A 107 0.77 24.03 10.41
CA ASP A 107 0.52 25.09 11.40
C ASP A 107 -0.41 26.17 10.83
N ARG A 108 -1.65 25.78 10.60
CA ARG A 108 -2.76 26.60 10.14
C ARG A 108 -3.90 26.52 11.12
N GLU A 109 -4.74 27.56 11.17
CA GLU A 109 -5.83 27.67 12.14
C GLU A 109 -6.72 26.42 12.19
N ASP A 110 -7.05 25.86 11.04
CA ASP A 110 -7.94 24.71 10.89
C ASP A 110 -7.24 23.35 11.04
N LYS A 111 -5.88 23.29 11.00
CA LYS A 111 -5.12 22.05 10.92
C LYS A 111 -4.10 21.86 12.05
N ARG A 112 -3.69 22.89 12.75
CA ARG A 112 -2.64 22.81 13.77
C ARG A 112 -2.88 21.80 14.87
N ALA A 113 -4.15 21.47 15.13
CA ALA A 113 -4.55 20.48 16.14
C ALA A 113 -4.73 19.05 15.57
N ILE A 114 -4.55 18.85 14.27
CA ILE A 114 -4.65 17.51 13.69
C ILE A 114 -3.47 16.67 14.23
N THR A 115 -3.79 15.46 14.72
CA THR A 115 -2.82 14.53 15.28
C THR A 115 -2.43 13.44 14.28
N PHE A 116 -1.31 12.77 14.53
CA PHE A 116 -0.90 11.58 13.76
C PHE A 116 -1.92 10.46 13.85
N ARG A 117 -2.58 10.28 15.00
CA ARG A 117 -3.71 9.35 15.16
C ARG A 117 -4.79 9.62 14.11
N GLN A 118 -5.15 10.88 13.93
CA GLN A 118 -6.21 11.27 13.00
C GLN A 118 -5.82 11.05 11.54
N LEU A 119 -4.55 11.20 11.17
CA LEU A 119 -4.07 10.82 9.83
C LEU A 119 -4.12 9.31 9.64
N LEU A 120 -3.57 8.52 10.57
CA LEU A 120 -3.54 7.06 10.51
C LEU A 120 -4.94 6.43 10.44
N THR A 121 -5.92 6.99 11.15
CA THR A 121 -7.28 6.47 11.23
C THR A 121 -8.25 7.10 10.25
N HIS A 122 -7.77 7.94 9.34
CA HIS A 122 -8.60 8.64 8.35
C HIS A 122 -9.69 9.53 8.97
N THR A 123 -9.38 10.19 10.09
CA THR A 123 -10.31 11.08 10.80
C THR A 123 -9.87 12.55 10.82
N SER A 124 -8.84 12.92 10.04
CA SER A 124 -8.26 14.26 10.04
C SER A 124 -9.15 15.37 9.48
N GLY A 125 -10.17 15.02 8.68
CA GLY A 125 -10.96 16.00 7.94
C GLY A 125 -10.44 16.29 6.54
N LEU A 126 -9.25 15.83 6.16
CA LEU A 126 -8.71 15.99 4.81
C LEU A 126 -9.61 15.27 3.76
N PRO A 127 -9.74 15.82 2.54
CA PRO A 127 -10.56 15.21 1.50
C PRO A 127 -10.06 13.81 1.11
N ARG A 128 -10.94 13.02 0.50
CA ARG A 128 -10.64 11.62 0.11
C ARG A 128 -9.46 11.53 -0.85
N TRP A 129 -9.46 12.36 -1.87
CA TRP A 129 -8.51 12.33 -2.97
C TRP A 129 -8.39 13.71 -3.62
N VAL A 130 -7.21 14.00 -4.10
CA VAL A 130 -6.91 15.21 -4.86
C VAL A 130 -5.88 14.86 -5.92
N PRO A 131 -5.96 15.39 -7.15
CA PRO A 131 -4.95 15.17 -8.19
C PRO A 131 -3.67 15.94 -7.89
N LEU A 132 -2.94 15.54 -6.84
CA LEU A 132 -1.75 16.24 -6.36
C LEU A 132 -0.67 16.39 -7.45
N TYR A 133 -0.59 15.44 -8.38
CA TYR A 133 0.29 15.53 -9.55
C TYR A 133 -0.01 16.76 -10.43
N ALA A 134 -1.26 17.23 -10.43
CA ALA A 134 -1.66 18.41 -11.18
C ALA A 134 -1.59 19.70 -10.36
N VAL A 135 -1.98 19.64 -9.07
CA VAL A 135 -2.10 20.87 -8.25
C VAL A 135 -0.79 21.25 -7.56
N ALA A 136 0.06 20.29 -7.22
CA ALA A 136 1.34 20.59 -6.54
C ALA A 136 2.43 21.08 -7.50
N GLY A 137 2.34 20.71 -8.79
CA GLY A 137 3.34 21.08 -9.80
C GLY A 137 4.69 20.36 -9.66
N ALA A 138 5.05 19.90 -8.46
CA ALA A 138 6.24 19.09 -8.18
C ALA A 138 6.01 18.24 -6.92
N PRO A 139 6.62 17.03 -6.84
CA PRO A 139 6.46 16.15 -5.67
C PRO A 139 6.85 16.84 -4.34
N SER A 140 7.92 17.63 -4.32
CA SER A 140 8.38 18.36 -3.14
C SER A 140 7.39 19.42 -2.62
N ARG A 141 6.42 19.83 -3.44
CA ARG A 141 5.39 20.80 -3.05
C ARG A 141 4.10 20.13 -2.60
N ALA A 142 3.99 18.80 -2.70
CA ALA A 142 2.76 18.08 -2.41
C ALA A 142 2.29 18.30 -0.96
N ILE A 143 3.21 18.37 0.00
CA ILE A 143 2.84 18.59 1.41
C ILE A 143 2.23 20.00 1.62
N GLY A 144 2.78 21.03 1.00
CA GLY A 144 2.19 22.37 1.03
C GLY A 144 0.80 22.39 0.38
N ALA A 145 0.67 21.75 -0.79
CA ALA A 145 -0.62 21.65 -1.47
C ALA A 145 -1.67 20.91 -0.59
N ILE A 146 -1.30 19.84 0.13
CA ILE A 146 -2.17 19.17 1.09
C ILE A 146 -2.56 20.10 2.23
N ALA A 147 -1.62 20.84 2.77
CA ALA A 147 -1.86 21.80 3.84
C ALA A 147 -2.79 22.96 3.42
N ASP A 148 -2.82 23.31 2.13
CA ASP A 148 -3.71 24.33 1.56
C ASP A 148 -5.14 23.83 1.33
N LEU A 149 -5.38 22.51 1.33
CA LEU A 149 -6.73 21.97 1.12
C LEU A 149 -7.66 22.36 2.28
N PRO A 150 -8.91 22.77 1.99
CA PRO A 150 -9.90 22.94 3.04
C PRO A 150 -10.25 21.58 3.65
N LEU A 151 -10.54 21.55 4.95
CA LEU A 151 -11.10 20.36 5.57
C LEU A 151 -12.52 20.12 5.03
N ALA A 152 -12.80 18.88 4.62
CA ALA A 152 -14.11 18.48 4.13
C ALA A 152 -15.14 18.29 5.29
N TYR A 153 -14.64 18.12 6.52
CA TYR A 153 -15.41 17.96 7.74
C TYR A 153 -14.51 18.24 8.96
N PRO A 154 -15.06 18.53 10.13
CA PRO A 154 -14.27 18.76 11.33
C PRO A 154 -13.39 17.54 11.68
N ALA A 155 -12.13 17.78 12.03
CA ALA A 155 -11.21 16.73 12.45
C ALA A 155 -11.79 15.93 13.64
N GLY A 156 -11.66 14.61 13.59
CA GLY A 156 -12.17 13.69 14.60
C GLY A 156 -13.66 13.36 14.48
N SER A 157 -14.44 14.01 13.61
CA SER A 157 -15.89 13.86 13.59
C SER A 157 -16.40 12.62 12.83
N ARG A 158 -15.62 12.09 11.90
CA ARG A 158 -15.97 10.89 11.11
C ARG A 158 -14.74 10.25 10.48
N VAL A 159 -14.89 8.99 10.06
CA VAL A 159 -13.88 8.25 9.29
C VAL A 159 -14.20 8.42 7.80
N VAL A 160 -13.25 8.98 7.04
CA VAL A 160 -13.32 9.08 5.58
C VAL A 160 -11.94 8.75 5.01
N TYR A 161 -11.84 7.62 4.32
CA TYR A 161 -10.60 7.22 3.66
C TYR A 161 -10.02 8.36 2.84
N SER A 162 -8.75 8.68 3.05
CA SER A 162 -8.08 9.85 2.46
C SER A 162 -6.65 9.53 2.08
N ASP A 163 -6.31 9.69 0.80
CA ASP A 163 -4.94 9.56 0.33
C ASP A 163 -4.03 10.68 0.87
N PRO A 164 -4.46 11.96 0.91
CA PRO A 164 -3.70 13.04 1.55
C PRO A 164 -3.21 12.73 2.96
N ASN A 165 -3.97 11.96 3.76
CA ASN A 165 -3.54 11.55 5.10
C ASN A 165 -2.24 10.76 5.06
N TYR A 166 -2.19 9.74 4.21
CA TYR A 166 -1.02 8.86 4.15
C TYR A 166 0.15 9.46 3.38
N ILE A 167 -0.11 10.37 2.46
CA ILE A 167 0.93 11.17 1.83
C ILE A 167 1.58 12.09 2.87
N ALA A 168 0.79 12.76 3.72
CA ALA A 168 1.32 13.56 4.82
C ALA A 168 2.11 12.73 5.84
N LEU A 169 1.64 11.51 6.18
CA LEU A 169 2.41 10.58 7.01
C LEU A 169 3.76 10.19 6.37
N GLY A 170 3.79 9.97 5.05
CA GLY A 170 5.03 9.73 4.32
C GLY A 170 6.03 10.88 4.47
N PHE A 171 5.61 12.12 4.25
CA PHE A 171 6.46 13.31 4.46
C PHE A 171 6.92 13.45 5.92
N ALA A 172 6.07 13.13 6.88
CA ALA A 172 6.46 13.16 8.28
C ALA A 172 7.54 12.12 8.59
N LEU A 173 7.39 10.90 8.07
CA LEU A 173 8.39 9.83 8.23
C LEU A 173 9.72 10.21 7.59
N GLU A 174 9.73 10.80 6.41
CA GLU A 174 10.94 11.26 5.74
C GLU A 174 11.68 12.32 6.57
N ARG A 175 10.96 13.24 7.22
CA ARG A 175 11.56 14.24 8.12
C ARG A 175 12.07 13.63 9.42
N ILE A 176 11.30 12.72 10.02
CA ILE A 176 11.70 12.03 11.26
C ILE A 176 12.93 11.18 11.02
N GLY A 177 12.94 10.40 9.93
CA GLY A 177 14.02 9.48 9.60
C GLY A 177 15.18 10.11 8.83
N ASN A 178 15.03 11.37 8.39
CA ASN A 178 16.01 12.08 7.55
C ASN A 178 16.45 11.27 6.31
N ALA A 179 15.51 10.56 5.71
CA ALA A 179 15.72 9.73 4.52
C ALA A 179 14.42 9.65 3.70
N THR A 180 14.49 9.26 2.44
CA THR A 180 13.32 9.08 1.60
C THR A 180 12.49 7.88 2.06
N LEU A 181 11.19 7.87 1.79
CA LEU A 181 10.28 6.82 2.26
C LEU A 181 10.69 5.43 1.73
N ASP A 182 11.17 5.35 0.50
CA ASP A 182 11.68 4.12 -0.09
C ASP A 182 12.96 3.62 0.61
N ALA A 183 13.88 4.51 0.96
CA ALA A 183 15.08 4.17 1.71
C ALA A 183 14.74 3.71 3.15
N LEU A 184 13.78 4.36 3.80
CA LEU A 184 13.29 3.94 5.12
C LEU A 184 12.63 2.57 5.05
N PHE A 185 11.81 2.31 4.02
CA PHE A 185 11.18 1.01 3.83
C PHE A 185 12.22 -0.10 3.64
N GLU A 186 13.22 0.15 2.82
CA GLU A 186 14.31 -0.81 2.56
C GLU A 186 15.09 -1.12 3.83
N SER A 187 15.53 -0.08 4.55
CA SER A 187 16.39 -0.27 5.72
C SER A 187 15.68 -0.82 6.95
N GLU A 188 14.40 -0.47 7.14
CA GLU A 188 13.67 -0.75 8.37
C GLU A 188 12.70 -1.94 8.25
N ILE A 189 12.27 -2.28 7.04
CA ILE A 189 11.27 -3.32 6.80
C ILE A 189 11.78 -4.38 5.82
N ALA A 190 12.07 -4.01 4.57
CA ALA A 190 12.38 -4.98 3.52
C ALA A 190 13.68 -5.74 3.79
N GLY A 191 14.76 -5.03 4.12
CA GLY A 191 16.05 -5.65 4.43
C GLY A 191 15.98 -6.56 5.66
N PRO A 192 15.53 -6.10 6.85
CA PRO A 192 15.42 -6.95 8.04
C PRO A 192 14.54 -8.18 7.88
N LEU A 193 13.52 -8.12 7.00
CA LEU A 193 12.60 -9.23 6.72
C LEU A 193 12.97 -10.04 5.48
N ASP A 194 14.08 -9.72 4.81
CA ASP A 194 14.55 -10.38 3.58
C ASP A 194 13.49 -10.38 2.45
N LEU A 195 12.80 -9.23 2.26
CA LEU A 195 11.73 -9.06 1.28
C LEU A 195 12.28 -8.66 -0.11
N ASN A 196 13.06 -9.52 -0.73
CA ASN A 196 13.79 -9.25 -1.98
C ASN A 196 12.92 -8.96 -3.22
N SER A 197 11.60 -9.15 -3.12
CA SER A 197 10.64 -8.91 -4.22
C SER A 197 9.64 -7.80 -3.89
N MET A 198 9.87 -7.03 -2.84
CA MET A 198 8.99 -5.96 -2.40
C MET A 198 9.79 -4.68 -2.20
N GLY A 199 9.40 -3.60 -2.85
CA GLY A 199 10.12 -2.33 -2.78
C GLY A 199 9.44 -1.25 -3.60
N TYR A 200 10.10 -0.10 -3.67
CA TYR A 200 9.67 1.04 -4.48
C TYR A 200 10.47 1.10 -5.77
N ARG A 201 9.84 1.57 -6.83
CA ARG A 201 10.52 1.87 -8.11
C ARG A 201 11.42 0.73 -8.60
N PRO A 202 10.84 -0.47 -8.88
CA PRO A 202 11.62 -1.61 -9.35
C PRO A 202 12.44 -1.22 -10.58
N ASP A 203 13.68 -1.70 -10.66
CA ASP A 203 14.53 -1.43 -11.80
C ASP A 203 14.07 -2.20 -13.05
N GLY A 204 14.67 -1.88 -14.22
CA GLY A 204 14.27 -2.45 -15.50
C GLY A 204 14.42 -3.97 -15.59
N SER A 205 15.22 -4.61 -14.72
CA SER A 205 15.37 -6.07 -14.72
C SER A 205 14.11 -6.80 -14.27
N PHE A 206 13.25 -6.12 -13.51
CA PHE A 206 11.96 -6.65 -13.04
C PHE A 206 10.84 -6.55 -14.08
N LEU A 207 10.98 -5.70 -15.12
CA LEU A 207 9.92 -5.45 -16.11
C LEU A 207 9.25 -6.72 -16.66
N PRO A 208 9.99 -7.80 -17.01
CA PRO A 208 9.36 -9.03 -17.53
C PRO A 208 8.45 -9.75 -16.52
N ARG A 209 8.52 -9.39 -15.25
CA ARG A 209 7.75 -10.00 -14.16
C ARG A 209 6.67 -9.09 -13.62
N ILE A 210 6.62 -7.82 -14.02
CA ILE A 210 5.65 -6.86 -13.49
C ILE A 210 4.31 -7.03 -14.22
N ALA A 211 3.24 -7.19 -13.45
CA ALA A 211 1.90 -7.14 -14.01
C ALA A 211 1.57 -5.72 -14.48
N ALA A 212 0.95 -5.60 -15.65
CA ALA A 212 0.47 -4.33 -16.14
C ALA A 212 -0.67 -3.81 -15.24
N SER A 213 -0.61 -2.53 -14.88
CA SER A 213 -1.74 -1.85 -14.26
C SER A 213 -2.68 -1.41 -15.38
N GLU A 214 -3.90 -1.92 -15.34
CA GLU A 214 -4.97 -1.49 -16.25
C GLU A 214 -5.56 -0.16 -15.76
N THR A 215 -5.80 0.75 -16.67
CA THR A 215 -6.45 2.06 -16.40
C THR A 215 -7.85 2.10 -16.96
#